data_e0649eaaa89e89c8b8259a0d8869d654
#
_entry.id   e0649eaaa89e89c8b8259a0d8869d654
#
_cell.length_a   1.000
_cell.length_b   1.000
_cell.length_c   1.000
_cell.angle_alpha   90.00
_cell.angle_beta   90.00
_cell.angle_gamma   90.00
#
_symmetry.space_group_name_H-M   'P 1'
#
loop_
_entity.id
_entity.type
_entity.pdbx_description
1 polymer ?
#
loop_
_entity_poly.entity_id
_entity_poly.type
_entity_poly.pdbx_seq_one_letter_code
_entity_poly.pdbx_strand_id
1 'polypeptide(L)'
;MKVLLLTPAPAHVYLGNAATVARYREGLQRCGHLCELFGGTSEGGIKQSFEGTFGRFRPDIVHAHDAARTGLQLLGLRTPWVVSLSGEDVHAVMTDDKDGPLVCEVLRRAHRVLAPSAQAAELVEQRVPDSVGKVDVVPRAAVRLDTSGTDLRRSLGIPRQRFLVFLPGGLRPIKGQRRALSLARTLRAAGADVEMILAGPDQDADYADLVRKEAAEFGGVRVLPALARDRMGAAYLDADVVLNTSMSEGCSPTILEAGMLGRPIVAAATPGNEDLLRHRETALLFHDEEELARQVLALYRNRTAAGALGVRVREDFQRRFPADAEIRGLLSSYAAA
;
A
#
# COMPACT_ATOMS: atom_id res chain seq x y z
N MET A 1 22.03 -15.32 -8.61
CA MET A 1 21.66 -14.32 -9.66
C MET A 1 22.00 -12.92 -9.20
N LYS A 2 22.26 -12.04 -10.16
CA LYS A 2 22.35 -10.59 -9.97
C LYS A 2 21.03 -9.96 -10.38
N VAL A 3 20.33 -9.35 -9.45
CA VAL A 3 19.01 -8.75 -9.67
C VAL A 3 19.11 -7.25 -9.55
N LEU A 4 18.75 -6.52 -10.61
CA LEU A 4 18.63 -5.06 -10.59
C LEU A 4 17.17 -4.69 -10.34
N LEU A 5 16.89 -4.09 -9.19
CA LEU A 5 15.56 -3.66 -8.78
C LEU A 5 15.36 -2.18 -9.12
N LEU A 6 14.32 -1.84 -9.87
CA LEU A 6 13.95 -0.47 -10.20
C LEU A 6 12.77 -0.02 -9.34
N THR A 7 12.85 1.19 -8.79
CA THR A 7 11.76 1.82 -8.03
C THR A 7 11.54 3.24 -8.49
N PRO A 8 10.28 3.72 -8.58
CA PRO A 8 9.98 5.10 -8.97
C PRO A 8 10.37 6.13 -7.90
N ALA A 9 10.59 5.68 -6.65
CA ALA A 9 10.94 6.55 -5.53
C ALA A 9 12.39 6.32 -5.09
N PRO A 10 13.12 7.38 -4.70
CA PRO A 10 14.44 7.24 -4.10
C PRO A 10 14.41 6.33 -2.87
N ALA A 11 15.49 5.56 -2.66
CA ALA A 11 15.56 4.56 -1.59
C ALA A 11 15.38 5.12 -0.17
N HIS A 12 15.59 6.42 0.04
CA HIS A 12 15.41 7.10 1.32
C HIS A 12 14.00 7.65 1.55
N VAL A 13 13.13 7.60 0.53
CA VAL A 13 11.72 8.06 0.65
C VAL A 13 10.85 6.86 0.96
N TYR A 14 10.30 6.80 2.16
CA TYR A 14 9.37 5.76 2.59
C TYR A 14 7.97 5.96 1.98
N LEU A 15 7.85 5.69 0.69
CA LEU A 15 6.57 5.47 0.03
C LEU A 15 6.32 3.96 -0.10
N GLY A 16 5.07 3.54 -0.23
CA GLY A 16 4.69 2.12 -0.27
C GLY A 16 5.50 1.28 -1.28
N ASN A 17 5.82 1.87 -2.45
CA ASN A 17 6.64 1.21 -3.47
C ASN A 17 8.09 1.04 -3.03
N ALA A 18 8.71 2.07 -2.43
CA ALA A 18 10.09 1.98 -1.93
C ALA A 18 10.23 0.94 -0.80
N ALA A 19 9.26 0.89 0.12
CA ALA A 19 9.23 -0.11 1.18
C ALA A 19 9.10 -1.55 0.63
N THR A 20 8.31 -1.73 -0.44
CA THR A 20 8.17 -3.03 -1.11
C THR A 20 9.49 -3.46 -1.75
N VAL A 21 10.13 -2.59 -2.51
CA VAL A 21 11.39 -2.91 -3.19
C VAL A 21 12.54 -3.13 -2.20
N ALA A 22 12.58 -2.37 -1.09
CA ALA A 22 13.54 -2.61 -0.01
C ALA A 22 13.38 -4.01 0.59
N ARG A 23 12.15 -4.45 0.83
CA ARG A 23 11.83 -5.81 1.32
C ARG A 23 12.22 -6.88 0.31
N TYR A 24 11.99 -6.65 -0.99
CA TYR A 24 12.46 -7.57 -2.04
C TYR A 24 13.98 -7.72 -2.00
N ARG A 25 14.71 -6.60 -1.94
CA ARG A 25 16.17 -6.62 -1.85
C ARG A 25 16.67 -7.44 -0.66
N GLU A 26 16.14 -7.13 0.54
CA GLU A 26 16.52 -7.85 1.76
C GLU A 26 16.20 -9.35 1.69
N GLY A 27 15.02 -9.71 1.18
CA GLY A 27 14.61 -11.11 1.03
C GLY A 27 15.46 -11.88 0.04
N LEU A 28 15.73 -11.29 -1.12
CA LEU A 28 16.57 -11.89 -2.16
C LEU A 28 18.04 -12.05 -1.69
N GLN A 29 18.57 -11.04 -0.97
CA GLN A 29 19.92 -11.10 -0.39
C GLN A 29 20.03 -12.22 0.66
N ARG A 30 19.01 -12.42 1.50
CA ARG A 30 18.96 -13.55 2.44
C ARG A 30 18.96 -14.92 1.73
N CYS A 31 18.44 -14.96 0.51
CA CYS A 31 18.48 -16.17 -0.34
C CYS A 31 19.80 -16.31 -1.15
N GLY A 32 20.81 -15.46 -0.88
CA GLY A 32 22.13 -15.54 -1.51
C GLY A 32 22.22 -14.87 -2.90
N HIS A 33 21.25 -14.01 -3.26
CA HIS A 33 21.30 -13.25 -4.51
C HIS A 33 21.96 -11.88 -4.33
N LEU A 34 22.67 -11.42 -5.37
CA LEU A 34 23.23 -10.07 -5.40
C LEU A 34 22.15 -9.11 -5.92
N CYS A 35 21.86 -8.07 -5.16
CA CYS A 35 20.81 -7.13 -5.52
C CYS A 35 21.35 -5.69 -5.50
N GLU A 36 21.15 -4.96 -6.58
CA GLU A 36 21.37 -3.51 -6.66
C GLU A 36 20.02 -2.81 -6.86
N LEU A 37 19.87 -1.63 -6.26
CA LEU A 37 18.66 -0.83 -6.32
C LEU A 37 18.94 0.42 -7.18
N PHE A 38 18.08 0.65 -8.16
CA PHE A 38 18.06 1.85 -8.97
C PHE A 38 16.76 2.63 -8.71
N GLY A 39 16.89 3.84 -8.16
CA GLY A 39 15.78 4.77 -7.93
C GLY A 39 15.73 5.83 -9.03
N GLY A 40 14.71 5.78 -9.89
CA GLY A 40 14.65 6.46 -11.18
C GLY A 40 14.47 7.99 -11.18
N THR A 41 14.30 8.70 -10.05
CA THR A 41 14.17 10.16 -10.05
C THR A 41 14.87 10.76 -8.85
N SER A 42 16.12 11.14 -9.01
CA SER A 42 16.80 12.02 -8.06
C SER A 42 16.66 13.47 -8.50
N GLU A 43 15.78 14.23 -7.88
CA GLU A 43 15.94 15.66 -7.83
C GLU A 43 17.20 15.96 -7.00
N GLY A 44 18.26 16.44 -7.64
CA GLY A 44 19.43 17.05 -6.98
C GLY A 44 20.62 16.19 -6.56
N GLY A 45 20.68 14.90 -6.89
CA GLY A 45 21.88 14.05 -6.71
C GLY A 45 22.54 13.70 -8.04
N ILE A 46 23.79 13.23 -8.03
CA ILE A 46 24.49 12.73 -9.23
C ILE A 46 23.57 11.72 -9.92
N LYS A 47 23.02 12.07 -11.09
CA LYS A 47 22.19 11.18 -11.89
C LYS A 47 23.05 9.98 -12.28
N GLN A 48 22.93 8.89 -11.55
CA GLN A 48 23.37 7.61 -12.10
C GLN A 48 22.41 7.32 -13.26
N SER A 49 22.93 7.24 -14.47
CA SER A 49 22.11 6.79 -15.59
C SER A 49 21.78 5.30 -15.41
N PHE A 50 20.61 4.89 -15.86
CA PHE A 50 20.24 3.47 -15.88
C PHE A 50 21.32 2.65 -16.60
N GLU A 51 21.79 3.12 -17.76
CA GLU A 51 22.83 2.47 -18.56
C GLU A 51 24.15 2.31 -17.78
N GLY A 52 24.55 3.33 -17.01
CA GLY A 52 25.76 3.27 -16.18
C GLY A 52 25.66 2.23 -15.06
N THR A 53 24.51 2.19 -14.38
CA THR A 53 24.24 1.17 -13.33
C THR A 53 24.16 -0.21 -13.94
N PHE A 54 23.42 -0.38 -15.02
CA PHE A 54 23.25 -1.64 -15.72
C PHE A 54 24.58 -2.18 -16.24
N GLY A 55 25.39 -1.35 -16.91
CA GLY A 55 26.70 -1.73 -17.46
C GLY A 55 27.72 -2.13 -16.39
N ARG A 56 27.71 -1.46 -15.23
CA ARG A 56 28.58 -1.78 -14.08
C ARG A 56 28.13 -3.07 -13.38
N PHE A 57 26.83 -3.17 -13.08
CA PHE A 57 26.29 -4.29 -12.28
C PHE A 57 26.16 -5.56 -13.12
N ARG A 58 25.83 -5.45 -14.40
CA ARG A 58 25.58 -6.58 -15.32
C ARG A 58 24.58 -7.59 -14.74
N PRO A 59 23.31 -7.17 -14.56
CA PRO A 59 22.30 -8.03 -13.98
C PRO A 59 21.96 -9.24 -14.86
N ASP A 60 21.64 -10.37 -14.23
CA ASP A 60 21.06 -11.52 -14.90
C ASP A 60 19.58 -11.27 -15.21
N ILE A 61 18.90 -10.50 -14.35
CA ILE A 61 17.50 -10.08 -14.50
C ILE A 61 17.26 -8.67 -13.97
N VAL A 62 16.34 -7.95 -14.60
CA VAL A 62 15.89 -6.62 -14.16
C VAL A 62 14.43 -6.71 -13.69
N HIS A 63 14.14 -6.14 -12.53
CA HIS A 63 12.80 -6.11 -11.98
C HIS A 63 12.32 -4.68 -11.79
N ALA A 64 11.38 -4.24 -12.62
CA ALA A 64 10.70 -2.97 -12.48
C ALA A 64 9.55 -3.06 -11.48
N HIS A 65 9.53 -2.19 -10.47
CA HIS A 65 8.37 -2.03 -9.60
C HIS A 65 7.61 -0.77 -10.02
N ASP A 66 6.42 -0.93 -10.58
CA ASP A 66 5.59 0.06 -11.27
C ASP A 66 5.83 0.09 -12.79
N ALA A 67 4.79 -0.26 -13.55
CA ALA A 67 4.89 -0.38 -14.99
C ALA A 67 5.01 0.98 -15.68
N ALA A 68 4.22 1.98 -15.25
CA ALA A 68 4.15 3.29 -15.89
C ALA A 68 5.44 4.11 -15.76
N ARG A 69 6.18 3.95 -14.66
CA ARG A 69 7.35 4.81 -14.35
C ARG A 69 8.67 4.10 -14.58
N THR A 70 8.80 2.86 -14.13
CA THR A 70 10.06 2.11 -14.23
C THR A 70 10.04 1.07 -15.33
N GLY A 71 8.88 0.46 -15.62
CA GLY A 71 8.74 -0.52 -16.69
C GLY A 71 9.01 0.05 -18.07
N LEU A 72 8.61 1.31 -18.33
CA LEU A 72 8.88 1.99 -19.61
C LEU A 72 10.37 2.07 -19.96
N GLN A 73 11.25 2.17 -18.95
CA GLN A 73 12.69 2.21 -19.16
C GLN A 73 13.27 0.89 -19.68
N LEU A 74 12.52 -0.20 -19.58
CA LEU A 74 12.94 -1.55 -19.97
C LEU A 74 12.49 -1.95 -21.37
N LEU A 75 11.68 -1.13 -22.02
CA LEU A 75 11.26 -1.38 -23.41
C LEU A 75 12.46 -1.44 -24.33
N GLY A 76 12.63 -2.58 -25.02
CA GLY A 76 13.78 -2.84 -25.89
C GLY A 76 15.01 -3.44 -25.20
N LEU A 77 14.99 -3.64 -23.88
CA LEU A 77 16.06 -4.33 -23.17
C LEU A 77 16.08 -5.81 -23.57
N ARG A 78 17.29 -6.34 -23.86
CA ARG A 78 17.47 -7.75 -24.23
C ARG A 78 17.63 -8.70 -23.04
N THR A 79 18.15 -8.16 -21.92
CA THR A 79 18.24 -8.94 -20.66
C THR A 79 16.83 -9.25 -20.17
N PRO A 80 16.55 -10.47 -19.67
CA PRO A 80 15.26 -10.80 -19.07
C PRO A 80 14.83 -9.76 -18.05
N TRP A 81 13.55 -9.36 -18.09
CA TRP A 81 13.00 -8.43 -17.13
C TRP A 81 11.55 -8.74 -16.79
N VAL A 82 11.21 -8.41 -15.57
CA VAL A 82 9.89 -8.61 -15.01
C VAL A 82 9.34 -7.30 -14.46
N VAL A 83 8.03 -7.20 -14.33
CA VAL A 83 7.37 -6.02 -13.76
C VAL A 83 6.40 -6.43 -12.65
N SER A 84 6.53 -5.80 -11.49
CA SER A 84 5.51 -5.88 -10.43
C SER A 84 4.52 -4.75 -10.57
N LEU A 85 3.24 -5.10 -10.54
CA LEU A 85 2.16 -4.10 -10.61
C LEU A 85 2.03 -3.35 -9.30
N SER A 86 1.86 -2.04 -9.42
CA SER A 86 1.37 -1.16 -8.35
C SER A 86 -0.15 -1.04 -8.40
N GLY A 87 -0.75 -0.41 -7.38
CA GLY A 87 -2.18 -0.10 -7.42
C GLY A 87 -2.55 0.91 -8.51
N GLU A 88 -1.61 1.80 -8.84
CA GLU A 88 -1.80 2.80 -9.91
C GLU A 88 -1.80 2.13 -11.28
N ASP A 89 -0.92 1.15 -11.52
CA ASP A 89 -0.90 0.38 -12.77
C ASP A 89 -2.20 -0.41 -12.97
N VAL A 90 -2.68 -1.08 -11.91
CA VAL A 90 -3.95 -1.82 -11.97
C VAL A 90 -5.11 -0.87 -12.26
N HIS A 91 -5.12 0.31 -11.62
CA HIS A 91 -6.11 1.34 -11.87
C HIS A 91 -6.05 1.84 -13.33
N ALA A 92 -4.86 2.15 -13.84
CA ALA A 92 -4.66 2.62 -15.21
C ALA A 92 -5.14 1.59 -16.25
N VAL A 93 -4.85 0.31 -16.03
CA VAL A 93 -5.35 -0.78 -16.89
C VAL A 93 -6.88 -0.89 -16.83
N MET A 94 -7.46 -0.71 -15.63
CA MET A 94 -8.91 -0.83 -15.42
C MET A 94 -9.69 0.34 -16.05
N THR A 95 -9.20 1.56 -15.91
CA THR A 95 -9.91 2.79 -16.32
C THR A 95 -9.56 3.26 -17.72
N ASP A 96 -8.47 2.71 -18.30
CA ASP A 96 -7.93 3.13 -19.61
C ASP A 96 -7.64 4.64 -19.65
N ASP A 97 -7.13 5.18 -18.55
CA ASP A 97 -6.69 6.57 -18.45
C ASP A 97 -5.46 6.84 -19.36
N LYS A 98 -4.94 8.07 -19.33
CA LYS A 98 -3.80 8.46 -20.20
C LYS A 98 -2.57 7.57 -20.07
N ASP A 99 -2.39 6.88 -18.94
CA ASP A 99 -1.27 5.99 -18.68
C ASP A 99 -1.57 4.54 -19.09
N GLY A 100 -2.86 4.20 -19.28
CA GLY A 100 -3.33 2.87 -19.65
C GLY A 100 -2.64 2.25 -20.86
N PRO A 101 -2.54 2.94 -22.02
CA PRO A 101 -1.86 2.42 -23.20
C PRO A 101 -0.38 2.12 -22.97
N LEU A 102 0.31 2.97 -22.19
CA LEU A 102 1.73 2.78 -21.86
C LEU A 102 1.94 1.59 -20.92
N VAL A 103 1.10 1.47 -19.91
CA VAL A 103 1.10 0.31 -19.00
C VAL A 103 0.85 -0.98 -19.78
N CYS A 104 -0.16 -1.02 -20.64
CA CYS A 104 -0.45 -2.18 -21.48
C CYS A 104 0.73 -2.58 -22.36
N GLU A 105 1.46 -1.62 -22.94
CA GLU A 105 2.65 -1.93 -23.75
C GLU A 105 3.77 -2.55 -22.91
N VAL A 106 4.01 -2.03 -21.70
CA VAL A 106 4.98 -2.62 -20.76
C VAL A 106 4.60 -4.05 -20.40
N LEU A 107 3.32 -4.30 -20.07
CA LEU A 107 2.84 -5.63 -19.71
C LEU A 107 2.96 -6.62 -20.87
N ARG A 108 2.68 -6.18 -22.09
CA ARG A 108 2.84 -6.99 -23.31
C ARG A 108 4.28 -7.41 -23.55
N ARG A 109 5.25 -6.53 -23.27
CA ARG A 109 6.68 -6.73 -23.52
C ARG A 109 7.43 -7.42 -22.38
N ALA A 110 6.90 -7.38 -21.16
CA ALA A 110 7.52 -8.05 -20.02
C ALA A 110 7.65 -9.56 -20.23
N HIS A 111 8.74 -10.15 -19.75
CA HIS A 111 8.91 -11.62 -19.74
C HIS A 111 7.95 -12.25 -18.72
N ARG A 112 7.79 -11.63 -17.55
CA ARG A 112 6.80 -11.98 -16.54
C ARG A 112 6.19 -10.72 -15.94
N VAL A 113 4.92 -10.83 -15.56
CA VAL A 113 4.16 -9.79 -14.85
C VAL A 113 3.77 -10.33 -13.48
N LEU A 114 4.07 -9.59 -12.43
CA LEU A 114 3.80 -9.99 -11.04
C LEU A 114 2.59 -9.21 -10.54
N ALA A 115 1.47 -9.89 -10.47
CA ALA A 115 0.23 -9.32 -9.97
C ALA A 115 0.11 -9.53 -8.45
N PRO A 116 -0.36 -8.53 -7.67
CA PRO A 116 -0.47 -8.66 -6.23
C PRO A 116 -1.61 -9.58 -5.77
N SER A 117 -2.55 -9.93 -6.67
CA SER A 117 -3.71 -10.75 -6.38
C SER A 117 -4.20 -11.48 -7.64
N ALA A 118 -5.01 -12.51 -7.46
CA ALA A 118 -5.64 -13.24 -8.55
C ALA A 118 -6.57 -12.34 -9.39
N GLN A 119 -7.32 -11.44 -8.73
CA GLN A 119 -8.21 -10.50 -9.41
C GLN A 119 -7.42 -9.51 -10.28
N ALA A 120 -6.28 -9.00 -9.78
CA ALA A 120 -5.41 -8.15 -10.59
C ALA A 120 -4.79 -8.91 -11.77
N ALA A 121 -4.41 -10.17 -11.59
CA ALA A 121 -3.92 -11.02 -12.68
C ALA A 121 -4.99 -11.23 -13.76
N GLU A 122 -6.20 -11.61 -13.36
CA GLU A 122 -7.32 -11.82 -14.27
C GLU A 122 -7.67 -10.55 -15.06
N LEU A 123 -7.71 -9.38 -14.39
CA LEU A 123 -7.92 -8.09 -15.05
C LEU A 123 -6.86 -7.82 -16.13
N VAL A 124 -5.59 -8.05 -15.80
CA VAL A 124 -4.47 -7.86 -16.74
C VAL A 124 -4.61 -8.78 -17.95
N GLU A 125 -4.88 -10.07 -17.74
CA GLU A 125 -5.03 -11.04 -18.82
C GLU A 125 -6.25 -10.74 -19.73
N GLN A 126 -7.33 -10.21 -19.15
CA GLN A 126 -8.49 -9.77 -19.94
C GLN A 126 -8.20 -8.52 -20.78
N ARG A 127 -7.45 -7.56 -20.23
CA ARG A 127 -7.16 -6.28 -20.91
C ARG A 127 -5.94 -6.34 -21.83
N VAL A 128 -5.00 -7.22 -21.55
CA VAL A 128 -3.75 -7.42 -22.29
C VAL A 128 -3.61 -8.90 -22.65
N PRO A 129 -4.35 -9.42 -23.65
CA PRO A 129 -4.35 -10.85 -24.00
C PRO A 129 -2.97 -11.43 -24.26
N ASP A 130 -2.02 -10.65 -24.78
CA ASP A 130 -0.62 -11.07 -25.00
C ASP A 130 0.14 -11.34 -23.70
N SER A 131 -0.43 -11.02 -22.55
CA SER A 131 0.14 -11.33 -21.23
C SER A 131 -0.33 -12.64 -20.64
N VAL A 132 -1.30 -13.32 -21.27
CA VAL A 132 -1.78 -14.63 -20.82
C VAL A 132 -0.62 -15.65 -20.74
N GLY A 133 -0.54 -16.33 -19.61
CA GLY A 133 0.55 -17.27 -19.30
C GLY A 133 1.86 -16.62 -18.85
N LYS A 134 1.91 -15.28 -18.80
CA LYS A 134 3.07 -14.52 -18.25
C LYS A 134 2.76 -13.87 -16.90
N VAL A 135 1.52 -13.90 -16.43
CA VAL A 135 1.11 -13.27 -15.17
C VAL A 135 1.23 -14.26 -14.03
N ASP A 136 2.07 -13.93 -13.06
CA ASP A 136 2.22 -14.69 -11.82
C ASP A 136 1.54 -13.94 -10.68
N VAL A 137 0.76 -14.65 -9.87
CA VAL A 137 0.21 -14.07 -8.64
C VAL A 137 1.26 -14.17 -7.54
N VAL A 138 1.82 -13.02 -7.15
CA VAL A 138 2.78 -12.90 -6.07
C VAL A 138 2.19 -11.99 -4.98
N PRO A 139 1.47 -12.54 -4.00
CA PRO A 139 0.88 -11.76 -2.92
C PRO A 139 1.96 -11.01 -2.15
N ARG A 140 1.71 -9.75 -1.83
CA ARG A 140 2.63 -8.97 -1.00
C ARG A 140 2.71 -9.55 0.39
N ALA A 141 3.91 -9.70 0.92
CA ALA A 141 4.08 -10.10 2.31
C ALA A 141 3.59 -9.00 3.25
N ALA A 142 2.96 -9.43 4.32
CA ALA A 142 2.63 -8.55 5.41
C ALA A 142 3.90 -8.23 6.22
N VAL A 143 4.21 -6.94 6.34
CA VAL A 143 5.44 -6.46 6.99
C VAL A 143 5.31 -6.51 8.51
N ARG A 144 6.30 -7.06 9.22
CA ARG A 144 6.42 -6.84 10.67
C ARG A 144 6.92 -5.41 10.90
N LEU A 145 6.11 -4.60 11.53
CA LEU A 145 6.51 -3.28 12.00
C LEU A 145 7.16 -3.38 13.38
N ASP A 146 8.14 -2.53 13.62
CA ASP A 146 8.63 -2.30 14.97
C ASP A 146 7.51 -1.63 15.80
N THR A 147 7.23 -2.19 16.96
CA THR A 147 6.19 -1.71 17.87
C THR A 147 6.77 -1.07 19.14
N SER A 148 8.10 -0.97 19.25
CA SER A 148 8.79 -0.35 20.39
C SER A 148 8.78 1.19 20.36
N GLY A 149 8.29 1.78 19.28
CA GLY A 149 8.25 3.23 19.07
C GLY A 149 7.39 3.99 20.10
N THR A 150 7.52 5.29 20.07
CA THR A 150 6.77 6.18 20.97
C THR A 150 5.27 6.08 20.73
N ASP A 151 4.52 5.86 21.80
CA ASP A 151 3.06 5.87 21.88
C ASP A 151 2.50 7.18 21.28
N LEU A 152 1.70 7.06 20.23
CA LEU A 152 1.11 8.19 19.51
C LEU A 152 0.14 8.96 20.40
N ARG A 153 -0.67 8.23 21.21
CA ARG A 153 -1.61 8.83 22.14
C ARG A 153 -0.89 9.71 23.15
N ARG A 154 0.22 9.21 23.74
CA ARG A 154 1.02 9.95 24.71
C ARG A 154 1.63 11.22 24.09
N SER A 155 2.20 11.08 22.88
CA SER A 155 2.84 12.22 22.20
C SER A 155 1.87 13.33 21.82
N LEU A 156 0.59 13.02 21.66
CA LEU A 156 -0.48 13.95 21.27
C LEU A 156 -1.43 14.31 22.40
N GLY A 157 -1.23 13.79 23.62
CA GLY A 157 -2.09 14.03 24.77
C GLY A 157 -3.51 13.44 24.62
N ILE A 158 -3.65 12.33 23.90
CA ILE A 158 -4.94 11.68 23.68
C ILE A 158 -5.24 10.69 24.81
N PRO A 159 -6.33 10.87 25.57
CA PRO A 159 -6.69 9.97 26.66
C PRO A 159 -6.92 8.53 26.14
N ARG A 160 -6.52 7.52 26.92
CA ARG A 160 -6.64 6.11 26.52
C ARG A 160 -8.08 5.67 26.28
N GLN A 161 -9.04 6.25 26.98
CA GLN A 161 -10.47 5.94 26.85
C GLN A 161 -11.09 6.52 25.57
N ARG A 162 -10.52 7.61 25.01
CA ARG A 162 -11.02 8.22 23.77
C ARG A 162 -10.81 7.27 22.61
N PHE A 163 -11.85 7.08 21.79
CA PHE A 163 -11.78 6.19 20.62
C PHE A 163 -10.91 6.81 19.55
N LEU A 164 -9.84 6.12 19.16
CA LEU A 164 -8.88 6.61 18.17
C LEU A 164 -9.09 5.95 16.81
N VAL A 165 -9.43 6.77 15.83
CA VAL A 165 -9.52 6.41 14.42
C VAL A 165 -8.22 6.82 13.74
N PHE A 166 -7.54 5.89 13.06
CA PHE A 166 -6.28 6.17 12.38
C PHE A 166 -6.41 5.90 10.88
N LEU A 167 -6.08 6.90 10.07
CA LEU A 167 -6.04 6.85 8.61
C LEU A 167 -4.65 7.21 8.12
N PRO A 168 -3.72 6.25 7.99
CA PRO A 168 -2.42 6.49 7.39
C PRO A 168 -2.48 6.42 5.87
N GLY A 169 -1.83 7.37 5.21
CA GLY A 169 -1.73 7.41 3.75
C GLY A 169 -1.37 8.80 3.24
N GLY A 170 -0.67 8.86 2.09
CA GLY A 170 -0.34 10.13 1.44
C GLY A 170 -1.59 10.96 1.13
N LEU A 171 -1.50 12.27 1.36
CA LEU A 171 -2.60 13.19 1.11
C LEU A 171 -2.74 13.44 -0.39
N ARG A 172 -3.74 12.80 -0.99
CA ARG A 172 -4.10 12.93 -2.42
C ARG A 172 -5.52 12.44 -2.67
N PRO A 173 -6.21 12.91 -3.72
CA PRO A 173 -7.65 12.65 -3.94
C PRO A 173 -8.03 11.17 -3.92
N ILE A 174 -7.25 10.31 -4.58
CA ILE A 174 -7.55 8.88 -4.66
C ILE A 174 -7.59 8.16 -3.30
N LYS A 175 -6.94 8.73 -2.25
CA LYS A 175 -6.95 8.18 -0.88
C LYS A 175 -8.20 8.57 -0.08
N GLY A 176 -9.01 9.51 -0.60
CA GLY A 176 -10.34 9.80 -0.08
C GLY A 176 -10.39 10.32 1.34
N GLN A 177 -9.37 11.08 1.82
CA GLN A 177 -9.35 11.62 3.19
C GLN A 177 -10.58 12.46 3.53
N ARG A 178 -11.18 13.13 2.56
CA ARG A 178 -12.41 13.90 2.76
C ARG A 178 -13.61 13.05 3.21
N ARG A 179 -13.67 11.76 2.81
CA ARG A 179 -14.67 10.81 3.34
C ARG A 179 -14.48 10.58 4.85
N ALA A 180 -13.23 10.58 5.32
CA ALA A 180 -12.95 10.49 6.76
C ALA A 180 -13.35 11.77 7.51
N LEU A 181 -13.23 12.95 6.89
CA LEU A 181 -13.72 14.21 7.48
C LEU A 181 -15.24 14.22 7.58
N SER A 182 -15.95 13.73 6.56
CA SER A 182 -17.40 13.52 6.62
C SER A 182 -17.79 12.56 7.75
N LEU A 183 -17.06 11.45 7.90
CA LEU A 183 -17.23 10.54 9.02
C LEU A 183 -17.06 11.24 10.37
N ALA A 184 -15.99 12.02 10.56
CA ALA A 184 -15.73 12.74 11.82
C ALA A 184 -16.91 13.66 12.20
N ARG A 185 -17.51 14.33 11.23
CA ARG A 185 -18.71 15.16 11.38
C ARG A 185 -19.90 14.35 11.90
N THR A 186 -20.14 13.21 11.29
CA THR A 186 -21.25 12.30 11.66
C THR A 186 -21.05 11.70 13.05
N LEU A 187 -19.83 11.26 13.39
CA LEU A 187 -19.51 10.72 14.70
C LEU A 187 -19.73 11.75 15.82
N ARG A 188 -19.30 12.99 15.57
CA ARG A 188 -19.51 14.10 16.52
C ARG A 188 -21.01 14.43 16.72
N ALA A 189 -21.76 14.47 15.62
CA ALA A 189 -23.21 14.70 15.68
C ALA A 189 -23.94 13.59 16.49
N ALA A 190 -23.39 12.36 16.45
CA ALA A 190 -23.88 11.23 17.25
C ALA A 190 -23.37 11.24 18.71
N GLY A 191 -22.64 12.26 19.15
CA GLY A 191 -22.11 12.40 20.51
C GLY A 191 -20.95 11.46 20.84
N ALA A 192 -20.27 10.90 19.84
CA ALA A 192 -19.16 9.97 20.07
C ALA A 192 -17.88 10.72 20.47
N ASP A 193 -17.21 10.29 21.55
CA ASP A 193 -15.90 10.81 21.98
C ASP A 193 -14.78 10.14 21.17
N VAL A 194 -14.51 10.72 20.00
CA VAL A 194 -13.59 10.19 19.01
C VAL A 194 -12.48 11.19 18.71
N GLU A 195 -11.26 10.71 18.60
CA GLU A 195 -10.13 11.42 17.98
C GLU A 195 -9.81 10.73 16.65
N MET A 196 -9.61 11.52 15.61
CA MET A 196 -9.23 11.01 14.28
C MET A 196 -7.86 11.56 13.89
N ILE A 197 -6.97 10.68 13.46
CA ILE A 197 -5.64 11.04 13.00
C ILE A 197 -5.48 10.61 11.54
N LEU A 198 -5.24 11.59 10.67
CA LEU A 198 -4.78 11.40 9.32
C LEU A 198 -3.27 11.63 9.30
N ALA A 199 -2.48 10.68 8.79
CA ALA A 199 -1.02 10.82 8.79
C ALA A 199 -0.41 10.38 7.46
N GLY A 200 0.35 11.26 6.82
CA GLY A 200 1.03 10.93 5.56
C GLY A 200 1.71 12.14 4.91
N PRO A 201 2.54 11.87 3.89
CA PRO A 201 3.17 12.95 3.12
C PRO A 201 2.16 13.66 2.22
N ASP A 202 2.42 14.92 1.92
CA ASP A 202 1.70 15.68 0.90
C ASP A 202 2.12 15.15 -0.48
N GLN A 203 1.25 14.38 -1.11
CA GLN A 203 1.44 13.87 -2.47
C GLN A 203 0.73 14.73 -3.52
N ASP A 204 -0.21 15.56 -3.06
CA ASP A 204 -0.90 16.61 -3.81
C ASP A 204 -1.07 17.80 -2.85
N ALA A 205 -0.35 18.88 -3.11
CA ALA A 205 -0.27 20.02 -2.19
C ALA A 205 -1.62 20.71 -2.02
N ASP A 206 -2.34 20.95 -3.11
CA ASP A 206 -3.64 21.65 -3.08
C ASP A 206 -4.67 20.83 -2.32
N TYR A 207 -4.69 19.52 -2.55
CA TYR A 207 -5.56 18.61 -1.83
C TYR A 207 -5.20 18.50 -0.34
N ALA A 208 -3.90 18.47 -0.01
CA ALA A 208 -3.43 18.42 1.37
C ALA A 208 -3.84 19.69 2.15
N ASP A 209 -3.71 20.85 1.54
CA ASP A 209 -4.14 22.12 2.14
C ASP A 209 -5.66 22.17 2.32
N LEU A 210 -6.44 21.68 1.35
CA LEU A 210 -7.88 21.55 1.47
C LEU A 210 -8.27 20.64 2.64
N VAL A 211 -7.63 19.46 2.77
CA VAL A 211 -7.88 18.51 3.87
C VAL A 211 -7.55 19.13 5.22
N ARG A 212 -6.42 19.85 5.35
CA ARG A 212 -6.04 20.54 6.59
C ARG A 212 -7.04 21.64 6.96
N LYS A 213 -7.46 22.44 5.99
CA LYS A 213 -8.45 23.49 6.19
C LYS A 213 -9.77 22.89 6.68
N GLU A 214 -10.31 21.90 5.99
CA GLU A 214 -11.54 21.22 6.39
C GLU A 214 -11.39 20.55 7.77
N ALA A 215 -10.26 19.91 8.07
CA ALA A 215 -10.01 19.28 9.37
C ALA A 215 -9.96 20.28 10.52
N ALA A 216 -9.45 21.48 10.30
CA ALA A 216 -9.39 22.54 11.32
C ALA A 216 -10.78 23.06 11.75
N GLU A 217 -11.79 22.89 10.89
CA GLU A 217 -13.19 23.23 11.20
C GLU A 217 -13.81 22.25 12.22
N PHE A 218 -13.20 21.09 12.40
CA PHE A 218 -13.70 20.03 13.28
C PHE A 218 -12.75 19.78 14.45
N GLY A 219 -13.18 19.96 15.66
CA GLY A 219 -12.45 19.48 16.84
C GLY A 219 -12.35 17.93 16.80
N GLY A 220 -11.19 17.40 17.25
CA GLY A 220 -10.96 15.94 17.29
C GLY A 220 -10.49 15.32 15.98
N VAL A 221 -10.06 16.14 15.00
CA VAL A 221 -9.36 15.67 13.80
C VAL A 221 -7.98 16.32 13.73
N ARG A 222 -6.96 15.51 13.55
CA ARG A 222 -5.56 15.97 13.37
C ARG A 222 -4.99 15.44 12.08
N VAL A 223 -4.37 16.33 11.31
CA VAL A 223 -3.62 15.97 10.11
C VAL A 223 -2.14 16.10 10.43
N LEU A 224 -1.44 14.96 10.42
CA LEU A 224 -0.02 14.88 10.74
C LEU A 224 0.82 14.67 9.47
N PRO A 225 2.08 15.11 9.45
CA PRO A 225 3.01 14.71 8.41
C PRO A 225 3.23 13.20 8.42
N ALA A 226 3.99 12.69 7.45
CA ALA A 226 4.38 11.29 7.44
C ALA A 226 5.07 10.90 8.76
N LEU A 227 4.58 9.85 9.39
CA LEU A 227 5.24 9.27 10.56
C LEU A 227 6.49 8.51 10.12
N ALA A 228 7.54 8.57 10.92
CA ALA A 228 8.71 7.73 10.73
C ALA A 228 8.32 6.25 10.86
N ARG A 229 9.02 5.37 10.12
CA ARG A 229 8.66 3.95 10.03
C ARG A 229 8.66 3.23 11.38
N ASP A 230 9.62 3.56 12.25
CA ASP A 230 9.73 3.03 13.60
C ASP A 230 8.59 3.46 14.53
N ARG A 231 7.86 4.53 14.16
CA ARG A 231 6.68 5.02 14.89
C ARG A 231 5.37 4.43 14.37
N MET A 232 5.36 3.88 13.16
CA MET A 232 4.12 3.38 12.53
C MET A 232 3.51 2.21 13.30
N GLY A 233 4.33 1.26 13.78
CA GLY A 233 3.83 0.13 14.55
C GLY A 233 3.11 0.55 15.85
N ALA A 234 3.70 1.47 16.59
CA ALA A 234 3.07 2.04 17.79
C ALA A 234 1.79 2.82 17.45
N ALA A 235 1.78 3.59 16.36
CA ALA A 235 0.59 4.33 15.91
C ALA A 235 -0.58 3.41 15.56
N TYR A 236 -0.30 2.29 14.87
CA TYR A 236 -1.33 1.28 14.63
C TYR A 236 -1.84 0.66 15.93
N LEU A 237 -0.95 0.30 16.87
CA LEU A 237 -1.34 -0.30 18.14
C LEU A 237 -2.19 0.62 19.00
N ASP A 238 -2.00 1.93 18.91
CA ASP A 238 -2.80 2.92 19.62
C ASP A 238 -4.21 3.11 19.03
N ALA A 239 -4.40 2.77 17.76
CA ALA A 239 -5.67 2.93 17.08
C ALA A 239 -6.70 1.89 17.57
N ASP A 240 -7.92 2.32 17.83
CA ASP A 240 -9.06 1.45 18.06
C ASP A 240 -9.63 0.91 16.73
N VAL A 241 -9.48 1.69 15.65
CA VAL A 241 -9.83 1.29 14.29
C VAL A 241 -8.89 1.96 13.28
N VAL A 242 -8.51 1.22 12.26
CA VAL A 242 -7.76 1.73 11.11
C VAL A 242 -8.70 1.87 9.93
N LEU A 243 -8.67 3.05 9.30
CA LEU A 243 -9.46 3.34 8.10
C LEU A 243 -8.62 3.20 6.82
N ASN A 244 -9.28 2.71 5.78
CA ASN A 244 -8.86 2.90 4.40
C ASN A 244 -10.05 3.42 3.60
N THR A 245 -10.00 4.71 3.22
CA THR A 245 -11.07 5.41 2.50
C THR A 245 -10.80 5.55 1.01
N SER A 246 -9.78 4.85 0.50
CA SER A 246 -9.31 4.97 -0.88
C SER A 246 -10.40 4.63 -1.89
N MET A 247 -10.44 5.39 -2.98
CA MET A 247 -11.35 5.15 -4.10
C MET A 247 -10.85 4.02 -5.01
N SER A 248 -9.55 3.74 -4.99
CA SER A 248 -8.92 2.62 -5.69
C SER A 248 -7.69 2.14 -4.92
N GLU A 249 -7.52 0.84 -4.88
CA GLU A 249 -6.35 0.15 -4.31
C GLU A 249 -6.03 -1.11 -5.12
N GLY A 250 -4.75 -1.40 -5.29
CA GLY A 250 -4.32 -2.69 -5.82
C GLY A 250 -4.00 -3.69 -4.71
N CYS A 251 -3.19 -3.25 -3.73
CA CYS A 251 -2.87 -4.02 -2.52
C CYS A 251 -2.37 -3.03 -1.46
N SER A 252 -3.22 -2.68 -0.52
CA SER A 252 -2.96 -1.62 0.45
C SER A 252 -1.93 -2.05 1.52
N PRO A 253 -0.74 -1.42 1.59
CA PRO A 253 0.21 -1.66 2.68
C PRO A 253 -0.41 -1.37 4.06
N THR A 254 -1.22 -0.31 4.16
CA THR A 254 -1.93 0.05 5.39
C THR A 254 -2.79 -1.09 5.94
N ILE A 255 -3.53 -1.76 5.05
CA ILE A 255 -4.37 -2.90 5.43
C ILE A 255 -3.51 -4.08 5.89
N LEU A 256 -2.44 -4.38 5.15
CA LEU A 256 -1.52 -5.46 5.54
C LEU A 256 -0.86 -5.20 6.90
N GLU A 257 -0.40 -3.98 7.15
CA GLU A 257 0.23 -3.54 8.39
C GLU A 257 -0.77 -3.60 9.56
N ALA A 258 -1.95 -3.00 9.38
CA ALA A 258 -3.01 -3.01 10.40
C ALA A 258 -3.48 -4.42 10.75
N GLY A 259 -3.69 -5.26 9.73
CA GLY A 259 -4.13 -6.64 9.89
C GLY A 259 -3.11 -7.49 10.64
N MET A 260 -1.82 -7.41 10.29
CA MET A 260 -0.75 -8.11 11.00
C MET A 260 -0.63 -7.71 12.47
N LEU A 261 -0.95 -6.46 12.79
CA LEU A 261 -0.97 -5.95 14.16
C LEU A 261 -2.31 -6.22 14.88
N GLY A 262 -3.25 -6.89 14.22
CA GLY A 262 -4.54 -7.24 14.80
C GLY A 262 -5.42 -6.02 15.08
N ARG A 263 -5.32 -4.99 14.25
CA ARG A 263 -6.19 -3.82 14.39
C ARG A 263 -7.49 -4.02 13.62
N PRO A 264 -8.62 -3.61 14.21
CA PRO A 264 -9.89 -3.57 13.47
C PRO A 264 -9.75 -2.67 12.25
N ILE A 265 -10.24 -3.11 11.10
CA ILE A 265 -10.15 -2.39 9.83
C ILE A 265 -11.55 -2.08 9.33
N VAL A 266 -11.75 -0.81 8.93
CA VAL A 266 -12.91 -0.39 8.13
C VAL A 266 -12.37 0.17 6.83
N ALA A 267 -12.74 -0.42 5.69
CA ALA A 267 -12.16 -0.10 4.40
C ALA A 267 -13.23 0.09 3.32
N ALA A 268 -12.94 0.96 2.35
CA ALA A 268 -13.79 1.07 1.16
C ALA A 268 -13.80 -0.26 0.40
N ALA A 269 -14.96 -0.67 -0.10
CA ALA A 269 -15.14 -1.87 -0.92
C ALA A 269 -14.59 -1.59 -2.33
N THR A 270 -13.25 -1.64 -2.44
CA THR A 270 -12.54 -1.60 -3.71
C THR A 270 -12.01 -2.99 -4.04
N PRO A 271 -11.82 -3.33 -5.33
CA PRO A 271 -11.32 -4.65 -5.71
C PRO A 271 -10.08 -5.08 -4.91
N GLY A 272 -9.06 -4.22 -4.79
CA GLY A 272 -7.85 -4.56 -4.05
C GLY A 272 -8.04 -4.70 -2.55
N ASN A 273 -9.05 -4.06 -1.94
CA ASN A 273 -9.38 -4.25 -0.54
C ASN A 273 -10.19 -5.55 -0.31
N GLU A 274 -11.09 -5.89 -1.25
CA GLU A 274 -11.87 -7.13 -1.22
C GLU A 274 -11.00 -8.37 -1.42
N ASP A 275 -9.90 -8.27 -2.17
CA ASP A 275 -8.89 -9.33 -2.26
C ASP A 275 -8.21 -9.62 -0.92
N LEU A 276 -7.99 -8.58 -0.11
CA LEU A 276 -7.33 -8.70 1.18
C LEU A 276 -8.31 -9.07 2.31
N LEU A 277 -9.52 -8.52 2.29
CA LEU A 277 -10.45 -8.48 3.41
C LEU A 277 -11.76 -9.20 3.09
N ARG A 278 -12.37 -9.81 4.13
CA ARG A 278 -13.71 -10.40 4.06
C ARG A 278 -14.65 -9.61 4.94
N HIS A 279 -15.72 -9.07 4.36
CA HIS A 279 -16.71 -8.27 5.08
C HIS A 279 -17.32 -9.04 6.25
N ARG A 280 -17.34 -8.42 7.45
CA ARG A 280 -17.81 -8.97 8.73
C ARG A 280 -17.02 -10.14 9.31
N GLU A 281 -16.10 -10.73 8.55
CA GLU A 281 -15.20 -11.79 9.02
C GLU A 281 -13.89 -11.22 9.52
N THR A 282 -13.14 -10.52 8.64
CA THR A 282 -11.82 -9.97 8.94
C THR A 282 -11.79 -8.44 8.97
N ALA A 283 -12.80 -7.77 8.38
CA ALA A 283 -12.92 -6.32 8.35
C ALA A 283 -14.38 -5.92 8.14
N LEU A 284 -14.65 -4.61 8.20
CA LEU A 284 -15.89 -4.03 7.72
C LEU A 284 -15.60 -3.27 6.42
N LEU A 285 -16.24 -3.69 5.33
CA LEU A 285 -16.17 -3.02 4.03
C LEU A 285 -17.38 -2.11 3.87
N PHE A 286 -17.18 -0.91 3.31
CA PHE A 286 -18.25 0.06 3.07
C PHE A 286 -18.27 0.52 1.61
N HIS A 287 -19.46 0.81 1.10
CA HIS A 287 -19.69 1.33 -0.25
C HIS A 287 -19.94 2.84 -0.26
N ASP A 288 -20.55 3.36 0.80
CA ASP A 288 -20.90 4.78 0.93
C ASP A 288 -20.56 5.34 2.33
N GLU A 289 -20.71 6.65 2.49
CA GLU A 289 -20.38 7.35 3.73
C GLU A 289 -21.35 7.02 4.89
N GLU A 290 -22.60 6.69 4.58
CA GLU A 290 -23.58 6.30 5.60
C GLU A 290 -23.20 4.94 6.21
N GLU A 291 -22.84 3.98 5.36
CA GLU A 291 -22.36 2.69 5.79
C GLU A 291 -21.06 2.79 6.59
N LEU A 292 -20.11 3.62 6.14
CA LEU A 292 -18.87 3.93 6.87
C LEU A 292 -19.18 4.43 8.28
N ALA A 293 -20.07 5.42 8.40
CA ALA A 293 -20.43 6.00 9.69
C ALA A 293 -21.12 4.96 10.60
N ARG A 294 -22.07 4.20 10.08
CA ARG A 294 -22.77 3.14 10.79
C ARG A 294 -21.81 2.07 11.35
N GLN A 295 -20.85 1.65 10.53
CA GLN A 295 -19.86 0.64 10.90
C GLN A 295 -18.90 1.14 11.99
N VAL A 296 -18.36 2.36 11.85
CA VAL A 296 -17.44 2.92 12.86
C VAL A 296 -18.18 3.17 14.18
N LEU A 297 -19.43 3.67 14.15
CA LEU A 297 -20.26 3.82 15.34
C LEU A 297 -20.54 2.47 16.03
N ALA A 298 -20.74 1.41 15.27
CA ALA A 298 -20.93 0.07 15.84
C ALA A 298 -19.67 -0.40 16.59
N LEU A 299 -18.46 -0.19 16.03
CA LEU A 299 -17.19 -0.51 16.68
C LEU A 299 -16.93 0.40 17.91
N TYR A 300 -17.27 1.69 17.82
CA TYR A 300 -17.19 2.62 18.94
C TYR A 300 -18.04 2.15 20.13
N ARG A 301 -19.28 1.73 19.88
CA ARG A 301 -20.23 1.25 20.90
C ARG A 301 -19.88 -0.14 21.45
N ASN A 302 -19.18 -0.95 20.68
CA ASN A 302 -18.83 -2.33 21.07
C ASN A 302 -17.34 -2.61 20.81
N ARG A 303 -16.49 -2.17 21.73
CA ARG A 303 -15.02 -2.35 21.65
C ARG A 303 -14.58 -3.82 21.72
N THR A 304 -15.39 -4.68 22.37
CA THR A 304 -15.12 -6.13 22.41
C THR A 304 -15.28 -6.74 21.01
N ALA A 305 -16.35 -6.39 20.30
CA ALA A 305 -16.53 -6.83 18.91
C ALA A 305 -15.44 -6.29 17.99
N ALA A 306 -15.00 -5.03 18.20
CA ALA A 306 -13.87 -4.46 17.48
C ALA A 306 -12.59 -5.28 17.72
N GLY A 307 -12.25 -5.59 18.96
CA GLY A 307 -11.09 -6.42 19.29
C GLY A 307 -11.16 -7.81 18.67
N ALA A 308 -12.32 -8.46 18.70
CA ALA A 308 -12.53 -9.77 18.06
C ALA A 308 -12.30 -9.72 16.54
N LEU A 309 -12.72 -8.64 15.87
CA LEU A 309 -12.45 -8.43 14.46
C LEU A 309 -10.93 -8.32 14.18
N GLY A 310 -10.20 -7.59 15.05
CA GLY A 310 -8.75 -7.46 14.97
C GLY A 310 -8.02 -8.81 15.13
N VAL A 311 -8.46 -9.66 16.06
CA VAL A 311 -7.90 -11.02 16.22
C VAL A 311 -8.09 -11.84 14.95
N ARG A 312 -9.30 -11.87 14.39
CA ARG A 312 -9.59 -12.64 13.17
C ARG A 312 -8.79 -12.20 11.96
N VAL A 313 -8.63 -10.88 11.73
CA VAL A 313 -7.83 -10.41 10.60
C VAL A 313 -6.37 -10.79 10.77
N ARG A 314 -5.81 -10.73 11.98
CA ARG A 314 -4.43 -11.12 12.25
C ARG A 314 -4.19 -12.60 11.95
N GLU A 315 -5.07 -13.48 12.43
CA GLU A 315 -4.98 -14.93 12.18
C GLU A 315 -5.07 -15.25 10.69
N ASP A 316 -5.99 -14.61 9.97
CA ASP A 316 -6.14 -14.77 8.52
C ASP A 316 -4.89 -14.30 7.78
N PHE A 317 -4.36 -13.13 8.12
CA PHE A 317 -3.18 -12.56 7.46
C PHE A 317 -1.89 -13.35 7.72
N GLN A 318 -1.71 -13.89 8.93
CA GLN A 318 -0.58 -14.77 9.24
C GLN A 318 -0.58 -16.03 8.38
N ARG A 319 -1.75 -16.53 8.00
CA ARG A 319 -1.88 -17.71 7.12
C ARG A 319 -1.70 -17.34 5.65
N ARG A 320 -2.30 -16.23 5.20
CA ARG A 320 -2.37 -15.87 3.77
C ARG A 320 -1.14 -15.13 3.25
N PHE A 321 -0.46 -14.36 4.10
CA PHE A 321 0.61 -13.44 3.71
C PHE A 321 1.92 -13.69 4.49
N PRO A 322 2.43 -14.94 4.53
CA PRO A 322 3.69 -15.21 5.22
C PRO A 322 4.87 -14.56 4.47
N ALA A 323 5.82 -14.01 5.24
CA ALA A 323 6.91 -13.17 4.71
C ALA A 323 7.78 -13.85 3.64
N ASP A 324 7.90 -15.18 3.69
CA ASP A 324 8.71 -15.96 2.78
C ASP A 324 7.98 -16.34 1.46
N ALA A 325 6.64 -16.29 1.45
CA ALA A 325 5.86 -16.63 0.26
C ALA A 325 6.10 -15.61 -0.88
N GLU A 326 6.19 -14.33 -0.55
CA GLU A 326 6.49 -13.27 -1.52
C GLU A 326 7.83 -13.52 -2.21
N ILE A 327 8.89 -13.81 -1.44
CA ILE A 327 10.22 -14.03 -1.99
C ILE A 327 10.29 -15.33 -2.79
N ARG A 328 9.62 -16.41 -2.36
CA ARG A 328 9.51 -17.63 -3.17
C ARG A 328 8.79 -17.38 -4.50
N GLY A 329 7.71 -16.58 -4.47
CA GLY A 329 6.99 -16.17 -5.68
C GLY A 329 7.88 -15.39 -6.66
N LEU A 330 8.65 -14.41 -6.15
CA LEU A 330 9.63 -13.67 -6.97
C LEU A 330 10.64 -14.60 -7.63
N LEU A 331 11.26 -15.49 -6.84
CA LEU A 331 12.27 -16.41 -7.34
C LEU A 331 11.72 -17.39 -8.38
N SER A 332 10.49 -17.86 -8.21
CA SER A 332 9.79 -18.69 -9.20
C SER A 332 9.58 -17.92 -10.51
N SER A 333 9.12 -16.67 -10.42
CA SER A 333 8.91 -15.83 -11.61
C SER A 333 10.22 -15.49 -12.32
N TYR A 334 11.31 -15.25 -11.56
CA TYR A 334 12.63 -14.99 -12.15
C TYR A 334 13.20 -16.21 -12.87
N ALA A 335 12.92 -17.41 -12.37
CA ALA A 335 13.36 -18.64 -13.03
C ALA A 335 12.59 -18.94 -14.32
N ALA A 336 11.40 -18.35 -14.48
CA ALA A 336 10.53 -18.52 -15.65
C ALA A 336 10.67 -17.37 -16.69
N ALA A 337 11.44 -16.34 -16.38
CA ALA A 337 11.70 -15.19 -17.27
C ALA A 337 12.90 -15.44 -18.17
#